data_63dc04a44fd58bb59df58e613f564e27
#
_entry.id   63dc04a44fd58bb59df58e613f564e27
#
_cell.length_a   1.000
_cell.length_b   1.000
_cell.length_c   1.000
_cell.angle_alpha   90.00
_cell.angle_beta   90.00
_cell.angle_gamma   90.00
#
_symmetry.space_group_name_H-M   'P 1'
#
loop_
_entity.id
_entity.type
_entity.pdbx_description
1 polymer ?
#
loop_
_entity_poly.entity_id
_entity_poly.type
_entity_poly.pdbx_seq_one_letter_code
_entity_poly.pdbx_strand_id
1 'polypeptide(L)'
;MGKARLLITEDDVDISNMLKIYFGGLGYEVDTAMRGSEALEKTRQVLPHLIVLDIMLPDIDGYEVCRTLRTNTRTSHIPVIFLTQKDERSDRLQGLELGADDYITKPFDIEELKLRVQGAIRRSERESLTDPRSGLPAGRLIEEQLRRIIRETGWAFLDIRVNNFDAFKDVYGFVAADDVLRFAGMLIGEVLDELGTPADFVGHAGSDNFVIITTDGASQGIRQKLKDRFNEEVKSHYNFMDRQQGFVLAPTADGKMEQFPLMTLAIGMVAPSQQSFSDIREITELAAEARRQDAGGVAKA
;
A
#
# COMPACT_ATOMS: atom_id res chain seq x y z
N MET A 1 -5.69 18.28 -6.91
CA MET A 1 -4.48 17.54 -6.48
C MET A 1 -3.77 18.41 -5.46
N GLY A 2 -3.44 17.89 -4.27
CA GLY A 2 -2.58 18.58 -3.31
C GLY A 2 -1.18 18.76 -3.91
N LYS A 3 -0.50 19.85 -3.54
CA LYS A 3 0.89 20.08 -3.97
C LYS A 3 1.78 19.02 -3.34
N ALA A 4 2.70 18.40 -4.11
CA ALA A 4 3.68 17.49 -3.54
C ALA A 4 4.61 18.27 -2.60
N ARG A 5 4.94 17.67 -1.45
CA ARG A 5 5.76 18.29 -0.40
C ARG A 5 7.18 17.75 -0.45
N LEU A 6 8.15 18.65 -0.47
CA LEU A 6 9.58 18.35 -0.42
C LEU A 6 10.16 18.80 0.92
N LEU A 7 11.02 17.99 1.51
CA LEU A 7 11.91 18.42 2.59
C LEU A 7 13.33 18.51 2.04
N ILE A 8 13.94 19.69 2.14
CA ILE A 8 15.33 19.94 1.75
C ILE A 8 16.15 20.06 3.02
N THR A 9 17.11 19.18 3.19
CA THR A 9 18.02 19.15 4.34
C THR A 9 19.42 19.54 3.87
N GLU A 10 19.83 20.76 4.15
CA GLU A 10 21.07 21.39 3.66
C GLU A 10 21.50 22.44 4.66
N ASP A 11 22.74 22.41 5.13
CA ASP A 11 23.30 23.34 6.11
C ASP A 11 23.78 24.65 5.48
N ASP A 12 24.08 24.66 4.18
CA ASP A 12 24.36 25.88 3.42
C ASP A 12 23.05 26.63 3.16
N VAL A 13 22.95 27.83 3.79
CA VAL A 13 21.76 28.69 3.72
C VAL A 13 21.45 29.13 2.28
N ASP A 14 22.48 29.40 1.48
CA ASP A 14 22.30 29.91 0.11
C ASP A 14 21.79 28.80 -0.81
N ILE A 15 22.35 27.60 -0.69
CA ILE A 15 21.87 26.42 -1.43
C ILE A 15 20.44 26.07 -1.00
N SER A 16 20.18 26.01 0.30
CA SER A 16 18.86 25.73 0.87
C SER A 16 17.79 26.71 0.35
N ASN A 17 18.06 28.02 0.40
CA ASN A 17 17.15 29.03 -0.10
C ASN A 17 16.98 28.98 -1.62
N MET A 18 18.04 28.77 -2.38
CA MET A 18 17.98 28.60 -3.83
C MET A 18 17.04 27.45 -4.20
N LEU A 19 17.22 26.27 -3.58
CA LEU A 19 16.39 25.09 -3.83
C LEU A 19 14.93 25.33 -3.42
N LYS A 20 14.70 25.99 -2.27
CA LYS A 20 13.36 26.33 -1.79
C LYS A 20 12.62 27.23 -2.78
N ILE A 21 13.28 28.28 -3.29
CA ILE A 21 12.68 29.20 -4.25
C ILE A 21 12.40 28.49 -5.57
N TYR A 22 13.37 27.70 -6.06
CA TYR A 22 13.26 27.01 -7.34
C TYR A 22 12.10 26.00 -7.34
N PHE A 23 12.08 25.08 -6.38
CA PHE A 23 11.02 24.06 -6.28
C PHE A 23 9.67 24.68 -5.90
N GLY A 24 9.65 25.72 -5.07
CA GLY A 24 8.44 26.48 -4.77
C GLY A 24 7.84 27.11 -6.03
N GLY A 25 8.69 27.66 -6.92
CA GLY A 25 8.29 28.18 -8.24
C GLY A 25 7.72 27.11 -9.18
N LEU A 26 8.12 25.85 -9.02
CA LEU A 26 7.57 24.71 -9.75
C LEU A 26 6.26 24.16 -9.15
N GLY A 27 5.78 24.76 -8.06
CA GLY A 27 4.50 24.41 -7.43
C GLY A 27 4.59 23.39 -6.30
N TYR A 28 5.79 23.01 -5.86
CA TYR A 28 5.97 22.19 -4.67
C TYR A 28 5.74 22.99 -3.38
N GLU A 29 5.31 22.32 -2.32
CA GLU A 29 5.39 22.82 -0.96
C GLU A 29 6.74 22.43 -0.39
N VAL A 30 7.59 23.41 -0.03
CA VAL A 30 8.99 23.12 0.32
C VAL A 30 9.28 23.53 1.75
N ASP A 31 9.61 22.55 2.58
CA ASP A 31 10.18 22.73 3.90
C ASP A 31 11.71 22.58 3.84
N THR A 32 12.42 23.28 4.72
CA THR A 32 13.88 23.23 4.81
C THR A 32 14.31 22.84 6.22
N ALA A 33 15.39 22.08 6.35
CA ALA A 33 16.07 21.77 7.60
C ALA A 33 17.57 22.01 7.43
N MET A 34 18.23 22.56 8.43
CA MET A 34 19.66 22.86 8.41
C MET A 34 20.48 21.82 9.18
N ARG A 35 19.81 20.84 9.78
CA ARG A 35 20.39 19.78 10.60
C ARG A 35 19.66 18.47 10.38
N GLY A 36 20.36 17.36 10.54
CA GLY A 36 19.75 16.04 10.43
C GLY A 36 18.69 15.77 11.50
N SER A 37 18.89 16.22 12.73
CA SER A 37 17.91 16.11 13.82
C SER A 37 16.63 16.88 13.51
N GLU A 38 16.74 18.09 12.95
CA GLU A 38 15.61 18.90 12.50
C GLU A 38 14.84 18.21 11.35
N ALA A 39 15.56 17.61 10.41
CA ALA A 39 14.96 16.88 9.31
C ALA A 39 14.11 15.69 9.80
N LEU A 40 14.63 14.91 10.76
CA LEU A 40 13.91 13.82 11.38
C LEU A 40 12.67 14.30 12.14
N GLU A 41 12.75 15.40 12.85
CA GLU A 41 11.62 15.99 13.58
C GLU A 41 10.53 16.46 12.60
N LYS A 42 10.89 17.25 11.58
CA LYS A 42 9.95 17.72 10.55
C LYS A 42 9.28 16.57 9.80
N THR A 43 10.05 15.52 9.47
CA THR A 43 9.49 14.33 8.82
C THR A 43 8.47 13.61 9.68
N ARG A 44 8.62 13.62 11.02
CA ARG A 44 7.62 13.03 11.95
C ARG A 44 6.34 13.86 12.03
N GLN A 45 6.48 15.19 12.00
CA GLN A 45 5.34 16.11 12.08
C GLN A 45 4.51 16.10 10.81
N VAL A 46 5.18 16.15 9.67
CA VAL A 46 4.54 16.25 8.36
C VAL A 46 5.32 15.39 7.35
N LEU A 47 4.76 14.24 6.97
CA LEU A 47 5.40 13.33 6.04
C LEU A 47 5.61 14.00 4.66
N PRO A 48 6.87 14.21 4.21
CA PRO A 48 7.15 14.73 2.87
C PRO A 48 6.96 13.63 1.81
N HIS A 49 6.77 14.03 0.57
CA HIS A 49 6.70 13.12 -0.58
C HIS A 49 8.09 12.73 -1.10
N LEU A 50 9.13 13.54 -0.76
CA LEU A 50 10.53 13.27 -1.05
C LEU A 50 11.42 14.12 -0.15
N ILE A 51 12.59 13.59 0.20
CA ILE A 51 13.64 14.27 0.96
C ILE A 51 14.87 14.45 0.06
N VAL A 52 15.32 15.69 -0.10
CA VAL A 52 16.64 16.02 -0.64
C VAL A 52 17.55 16.21 0.57
N LEU A 53 18.65 15.45 0.68
CA LEU A 53 19.41 15.29 1.92
C LEU A 53 20.91 15.45 1.68
N ASP A 54 21.53 16.47 2.26
CA ASP A 54 22.97 16.54 2.30
C ASP A 54 23.55 15.47 3.24
N ILE A 55 24.68 14.93 2.88
CA ILE A 55 25.44 13.99 3.73
C ILE A 55 26.18 14.73 4.83
N MET A 56 26.76 15.89 4.50
CA MET A 56 27.64 16.65 5.41
C MET A 56 26.79 17.64 6.23
N LEU A 57 26.14 17.16 7.29
CA LEU A 57 25.33 17.98 8.20
C LEU A 57 26.08 18.22 9.53
N PRO A 58 25.80 19.33 10.24
CA PRO A 58 26.60 19.74 11.39
C PRO A 58 26.37 18.92 12.68
N ASP A 59 25.30 18.11 12.76
CA ASP A 59 24.95 17.34 13.96
C ASP A 59 25.04 15.82 13.74
N ILE A 60 24.20 15.27 12.88
CA ILE A 60 24.22 13.86 12.47
C ILE A 60 24.32 13.81 10.95
N ASP A 61 25.12 12.90 10.43
CA ASP A 61 25.34 12.80 8.98
C ASP A 61 24.08 12.31 8.25
N GLY A 62 23.98 12.63 6.95
CA GLY A 62 22.83 12.28 6.14
C GLY A 62 22.61 10.76 6.01
N TYR A 63 23.67 9.95 6.13
CA TYR A 63 23.54 8.48 6.12
C TYR A 63 22.80 7.98 7.35
N GLU A 64 23.08 8.55 8.53
CA GLU A 64 22.37 8.20 9.77
C GLU A 64 20.91 8.67 9.75
N VAL A 65 20.66 9.86 9.17
CA VAL A 65 19.28 10.33 8.91
C VAL A 65 18.54 9.33 8.02
N CYS A 66 19.14 8.92 6.90
CA CYS A 66 18.55 7.95 5.97
C CYS A 66 18.29 6.61 6.66
N ARG A 67 19.25 6.08 7.42
CA ARG A 67 19.09 4.83 8.19
C ARG A 67 17.93 4.91 9.15
N THR A 68 17.81 6.02 9.88
CA THR A 68 16.69 6.25 10.82
C THR A 68 15.34 6.28 10.09
N LEU A 69 15.27 6.91 8.92
CA LEU A 69 14.06 6.93 8.10
C LEU A 69 13.68 5.53 7.60
N ARG A 70 14.66 4.71 7.18
CA ARG A 70 14.43 3.35 6.65
C ARG A 70 14.00 2.35 7.72
N THR A 71 14.42 2.54 8.98
CA THR A 71 14.00 1.67 10.10
C THR A 71 12.60 1.95 10.61
N ASN A 72 11.98 3.06 10.25
CA ASN A 72 10.64 3.43 10.68
C ASN A 72 9.62 3.15 9.55
N THR A 73 8.62 2.31 9.82
CA THR A 73 7.59 1.89 8.85
C THR A 73 6.80 3.05 8.25
N ARG A 74 6.65 4.19 8.97
CA ARG A 74 5.95 5.36 8.46
C ARG A 74 6.77 6.21 7.49
N THR A 75 8.09 6.07 7.48
CA THR A 75 9.00 6.90 6.69
C THR A 75 9.87 6.10 5.71
N SER A 76 9.91 4.77 5.86
CA SER A 76 10.76 3.87 5.07
C SER A 76 10.49 3.94 3.55
N HIS A 77 9.28 4.31 3.16
CA HIS A 77 8.85 4.42 1.76
C HIS A 77 9.10 5.81 1.14
N ILE A 78 9.52 6.80 1.94
CA ILE A 78 9.75 8.16 1.43
C ILE A 78 11.04 8.17 0.62
N PRO A 79 11.02 8.59 -0.67
CA PRO A 79 12.22 8.67 -1.48
C PRO A 79 13.23 9.66 -0.89
N VAL A 80 14.50 9.26 -0.91
CA VAL A 80 15.64 10.09 -0.47
C VAL A 80 16.62 10.25 -1.62
N ILE A 81 16.93 11.51 -1.97
CA ILE A 81 17.99 11.87 -2.91
C ILE A 81 19.12 12.54 -2.13
N PHE A 82 20.31 11.94 -2.14
CA PHE A 82 21.47 12.58 -1.53
C PHE A 82 22.05 13.69 -2.39
N LEU A 83 22.36 14.82 -1.75
CA LEU A 83 23.27 15.86 -2.29
C LEU A 83 24.59 15.78 -1.55
N THR A 84 25.75 15.76 -2.25
CA THR A 84 27.02 15.56 -1.58
C THR A 84 28.19 16.12 -2.34
N GLN A 85 29.22 16.54 -1.60
CA GLN A 85 30.54 16.89 -2.17
C GLN A 85 31.43 15.66 -2.39
N LYS A 86 31.02 14.48 -1.90
CA LYS A 86 31.80 13.24 -2.00
C LYS A 86 31.55 12.57 -3.34
N ASP A 87 32.59 12.44 -4.13
CA ASP A 87 32.59 11.87 -5.48
C ASP A 87 33.17 10.44 -5.52
N GLU A 88 33.53 9.87 -4.37
CA GLU A 88 34.12 8.54 -4.33
C GLU A 88 33.07 7.46 -4.59
N ARG A 89 33.44 6.46 -5.39
CA ARG A 89 32.59 5.32 -5.72
C ARG A 89 32.09 4.57 -4.48
N SER A 90 32.90 4.56 -3.40
CA SER A 90 32.55 3.98 -2.10
C SER A 90 31.37 4.65 -1.43
N ASP A 91 31.31 5.98 -1.45
CA ASP A 91 30.24 6.76 -0.83
C ASP A 91 28.91 6.58 -1.57
N ARG A 92 28.96 6.48 -2.90
CA ARG A 92 27.78 6.16 -3.74
C ARG A 92 27.23 4.77 -3.44
N LEU A 93 28.11 3.77 -3.30
CA LEU A 93 27.69 2.40 -2.96
C LEU A 93 27.08 2.36 -1.56
N GLN A 94 27.68 3.03 -0.58
CA GLN A 94 27.15 3.10 0.78
C GLN A 94 25.76 3.74 0.83
N GLY A 95 25.53 4.84 0.10
CA GLY A 95 24.22 5.50 0.03
C GLY A 95 23.14 4.60 -0.57
N LEU A 96 23.47 3.86 -1.63
CA LEU A 96 22.53 2.92 -2.28
C LEU A 96 22.28 1.68 -1.41
N GLU A 97 23.29 1.15 -0.70
CA GLU A 97 23.12 0.04 0.25
C GLU A 97 22.21 0.42 1.43
N LEU A 98 22.21 1.70 1.83
CA LEU A 98 21.30 2.23 2.85
C LEU A 98 19.86 2.45 2.34
N GLY A 99 19.61 2.17 1.05
CA GLY A 99 18.28 2.29 0.46
C GLY A 99 17.92 3.70 0.02
N ALA A 100 18.90 4.56 -0.32
CA ALA A 100 18.63 5.82 -1.00
C ALA A 100 18.16 5.55 -2.45
N ASP A 101 17.26 6.39 -2.95
CA ASP A 101 16.67 6.24 -4.28
C ASP A 101 17.55 6.84 -5.38
N ASP A 102 18.35 7.84 -5.04
CA ASP A 102 19.27 8.49 -5.97
C ASP A 102 20.36 9.31 -5.24
N TYR A 103 21.31 9.82 -6.02
CA TYR A 103 22.51 10.48 -5.57
C TYR A 103 22.97 11.54 -6.58
N ILE A 104 23.28 12.74 -6.11
CA ILE A 104 23.76 13.87 -6.94
C ILE A 104 24.98 14.51 -6.28
N THR A 105 26.04 14.70 -7.05
CA THR A 105 27.29 15.34 -6.59
C THR A 105 27.24 16.85 -6.74
N LYS A 106 27.75 17.57 -5.76
CA LYS A 106 27.99 19.03 -5.81
C LYS A 106 29.32 19.32 -6.53
N PRO A 107 29.40 20.32 -7.44
CA PRO A 107 28.31 21.18 -7.90
C PRO A 107 27.36 20.42 -8.85
N PHE A 108 26.06 20.67 -8.71
CA PHE A 108 25.01 19.98 -9.48
C PHE A 108 24.28 20.94 -10.43
N ASP A 109 23.73 20.37 -11.50
CA ASP A 109 22.77 21.05 -12.36
C ASP A 109 21.38 20.97 -11.73
N ILE A 110 20.73 22.14 -11.54
CA ILE A 110 19.41 22.20 -10.92
C ILE A 110 18.31 21.53 -11.76
N GLU A 111 18.46 21.51 -13.10
CA GLU A 111 17.56 20.81 -13.99
C GLU A 111 17.71 19.28 -13.85
N GLU A 112 18.96 18.79 -13.66
CA GLU A 112 19.18 17.37 -13.36
C GLU A 112 18.50 17.01 -12.04
N LEU A 113 18.69 17.77 -10.97
CA LEU A 113 18.03 17.55 -9.68
C LEU A 113 16.51 17.54 -9.81
N LYS A 114 15.94 18.49 -10.57
CA LYS A 114 14.50 18.54 -10.85
C LYS A 114 14.01 17.25 -11.49
N LEU A 115 14.68 16.75 -12.52
CA LEU A 115 14.28 15.54 -13.22
C LEU A 115 14.34 14.30 -12.32
N ARG A 116 15.34 14.20 -11.45
CA ARG A 116 15.47 13.11 -10.46
C ARG A 116 14.39 13.17 -9.39
N VAL A 117 14.10 14.36 -8.84
CA VAL A 117 13.00 14.59 -7.89
C VAL A 117 11.66 14.15 -8.52
N GLN A 118 11.37 14.61 -9.73
CA GLN A 118 10.15 14.23 -10.44
C GLN A 118 10.09 12.74 -10.73
N GLY A 119 11.21 12.13 -11.09
CA GLY A 119 11.32 10.69 -11.35
C GLY A 119 11.09 9.87 -10.08
N ALA A 120 11.69 10.25 -8.96
CA ALA A 120 11.56 9.55 -7.69
C ALA A 120 10.14 9.66 -7.13
N ILE A 121 9.52 10.84 -7.16
CA ILE A 121 8.11 11.01 -6.75
C ILE A 121 7.19 10.13 -7.61
N ARG A 122 7.35 10.14 -8.94
CA ARG A 122 6.52 9.30 -9.82
C ARG A 122 6.72 7.81 -9.58
N ARG A 123 7.94 7.35 -9.25
CA ARG A 123 8.18 5.93 -8.88
C ARG A 123 7.46 5.60 -7.57
N SER A 124 7.66 6.40 -6.54
CA SER A 124 7.00 6.22 -5.24
C SER A 124 5.47 6.25 -5.36
N GLU A 125 4.91 7.16 -6.16
CA GLU A 125 3.48 7.18 -6.44
C GLU A 125 3.00 5.91 -7.17
N ARG A 126 3.79 5.36 -8.10
CA ARG A 126 3.46 4.11 -8.81
C ARG A 126 3.55 2.90 -7.89
N GLU A 127 4.58 2.84 -7.04
CA GLU A 127 4.73 1.78 -6.04
C GLU A 127 3.62 1.81 -5.00
N SER A 128 3.13 3.01 -4.61
CA SER A 128 1.95 3.15 -3.75
C SER A 128 0.60 2.89 -4.45
N LEU A 129 0.60 2.72 -5.79
CA LEU A 129 -0.61 2.39 -6.56
C LEU A 129 -0.94 0.89 -6.57
N THR A 130 0.01 0.04 -6.17
CA THR A 130 -0.19 -1.41 -6.09
C THR A 130 0.27 -1.95 -4.74
N ASP A 131 -0.41 -2.98 -4.24
CA ASP A 131 0.04 -3.70 -3.05
C ASP A 131 1.21 -4.63 -3.44
N PRO A 132 2.38 -4.56 -2.76
CA PRO A 132 3.57 -5.31 -3.14
C PRO A 132 3.43 -6.84 -2.98
N ARG A 133 2.49 -7.31 -2.16
CA ARG A 133 2.25 -8.74 -1.91
C ARG A 133 1.42 -9.38 -3.02
N SER A 134 0.32 -8.72 -3.41
CA SER A 134 -0.59 -9.21 -4.44
C SER A 134 -0.33 -8.65 -5.84
N GLY A 135 0.40 -7.52 -5.96
CA GLY A 135 0.59 -6.78 -7.21
C GLY A 135 -0.65 -6.03 -7.70
N LEU A 136 -1.76 -6.12 -6.98
CA LEU A 136 -3.04 -5.49 -7.36
C LEU A 136 -3.07 -4.00 -7.06
N PRO A 137 -3.86 -3.22 -7.82
CA PRO A 137 -4.17 -1.83 -7.51
C PRO A 137 -4.57 -1.62 -6.05
N ALA A 138 -4.03 -0.58 -5.42
CA ALA A 138 -4.28 -0.29 -4.01
C ALA A 138 -4.60 1.20 -3.78
N GLY A 139 -4.99 1.54 -2.56
CA GLY A 139 -5.15 2.92 -2.09
C GLY A 139 -5.83 3.86 -3.07
N ARG A 140 -5.03 4.76 -3.67
CA ARG A 140 -5.53 5.81 -4.56
C ARG A 140 -6.22 5.28 -5.81
N LEU A 141 -5.76 4.19 -6.40
CA LEU A 141 -6.43 3.62 -7.58
C LEU A 141 -7.82 3.10 -7.27
N ILE A 142 -8.02 2.49 -6.10
CA ILE A 142 -9.34 2.06 -5.63
C ILE A 142 -10.25 3.29 -5.46
N GLU A 143 -9.74 4.35 -4.81
CA GLU A 143 -10.51 5.58 -4.59
C GLU A 143 -10.91 6.26 -5.91
N GLU A 144 -10.01 6.34 -6.88
CA GLU A 144 -10.29 6.89 -8.21
C GLU A 144 -11.39 6.10 -8.94
N GLN A 145 -11.38 4.77 -8.85
CA GLN A 145 -12.43 3.93 -9.43
C GLN A 145 -13.78 4.13 -8.73
N LEU A 146 -13.81 4.20 -7.40
CA LEU A 146 -15.03 4.48 -6.66
C LEU A 146 -15.64 5.85 -7.03
N ARG A 147 -14.80 6.90 -7.17
CA ARG A 147 -15.22 8.23 -7.62
C ARG A 147 -15.79 8.24 -9.05
N ARG A 148 -15.35 7.31 -9.90
CA ARG A 148 -15.85 7.13 -11.24
C ARG A 148 -17.24 6.49 -11.21
N ILE A 149 -17.37 5.32 -10.58
CA ILE A 149 -18.58 4.52 -10.62
C ILE A 149 -19.78 5.16 -9.91
N ILE A 150 -19.56 6.01 -8.89
CA ILE A 150 -20.67 6.68 -8.18
C ILE A 150 -21.54 7.53 -9.10
N ARG A 151 -21.01 7.93 -10.29
CA ARG A 151 -21.71 8.69 -11.31
C ARG A 151 -22.33 7.82 -12.41
N GLU A 152 -22.09 6.52 -12.35
CA GLU A 152 -22.53 5.53 -13.34
C GLU A 152 -23.65 4.67 -12.74
N THR A 153 -24.28 3.85 -13.58
CA THR A 153 -25.31 2.89 -13.18
C THR A 153 -24.93 1.48 -13.61
N GLY A 154 -25.59 0.47 -13.04
CA GLY A 154 -25.38 -0.93 -13.44
C GLY A 154 -24.12 -1.58 -12.93
N TRP A 155 -23.40 -0.93 -12.00
CA TRP A 155 -22.23 -1.49 -11.33
C TRP A 155 -22.60 -2.20 -10.02
N ALA A 156 -21.73 -3.09 -9.58
CA ALA A 156 -21.72 -3.62 -8.22
C ALA A 156 -20.30 -3.50 -7.62
N PHE A 157 -20.23 -3.22 -6.33
CA PHE A 157 -19.03 -3.21 -5.55
C PHE A 157 -19.04 -4.38 -4.56
N LEU A 158 -17.99 -5.19 -4.59
CA LEU A 158 -17.77 -6.31 -3.68
C LEU A 158 -16.60 -5.98 -2.74
N ASP A 159 -16.84 -6.09 -1.45
CA ASP A 159 -15.82 -6.00 -0.40
C ASP A 159 -15.54 -7.40 0.12
N ILE A 160 -14.31 -7.86 -0.04
CA ILE A 160 -13.88 -9.25 0.18
C ILE A 160 -12.85 -9.28 1.30
N ARG A 161 -13.02 -10.17 2.26
CA ARG A 161 -12.04 -10.42 3.32
C ARG A 161 -11.73 -11.90 3.44
N VAL A 162 -10.46 -12.22 3.70
CA VAL A 162 -10.04 -13.59 4.05
C VAL A 162 -10.26 -13.79 5.54
N ASN A 163 -11.26 -14.59 5.91
CA ASN A 163 -11.53 -14.95 7.30
C ASN A 163 -10.40 -15.84 7.85
N ASN A 164 -10.10 -15.70 9.14
CA ASN A 164 -9.08 -16.47 9.86
C ASN A 164 -7.65 -16.29 9.32
N PHE A 165 -7.40 -15.22 8.53
CA PHE A 165 -6.09 -14.94 7.96
C PHE A 165 -5.02 -14.69 9.02
N ASP A 166 -5.33 -13.96 10.10
CA ASP A 166 -4.39 -13.71 11.18
C ASP A 166 -3.99 -15.00 11.91
N ALA A 167 -4.93 -15.88 12.20
CA ALA A 167 -4.63 -17.19 12.79
C ALA A 167 -3.72 -18.05 11.88
N PHE A 168 -3.95 -18.02 10.57
CA PHE A 168 -3.06 -18.67 9.60
C PHE A 168 -1.65 -18.07 9.64
N LYS A 169 -1.55 -16.75 9.62
CA LYS A 169 -0.28 -16.01 9.66
C LYS A 169 0.52 -16.30 10.94
N ASP A 170 -0.15 -16.41 12.09
CA ASP A 170 0.49 -16.71 13.37
C ASP A 170 1.07 -18.13 13.40
N VAL A 171 0.43 -19.10 12.73
CA VAL A 171 0.87 -20.49 12.68
C VAL A 171 1.92 -20.73 11.57
N TYR A 172 1.70 -20.19 10.37
CA TYR A 172 2.49 -20.48 9.17
C TYR A 172 3.52 -19.40 8.81
N GLY A 173 3.44 -18.24 9.47
CA GLY A 173 4.36 -17.12 9.28
C GLY A 173 4.01 -16.20 8.10
N PHE A 174 4.74 -15.09 8.01
CA PHE A 174 4.46 -14.01 7.06
C PHE A 174 4.63 -14.43 5.60
N VAL A 175 5.62 -15.27 5.29
CA VAL A 175 5.88 -15.71 3.90
C VAL A 175 4.70 -16.49 3.35
N ALA A 176 4.20 -17.46 4.13
CA ALA A 176 3.04 -18.25 3.75
C ALA A 176 1.77 -17.39 3.66
N ALA A 177 1.63 -16.39 4.54
CA ALA A 177 0.52 -15.43 4.50
C ALA A 177 0.55 -14.58 3.23
N ASP A 178 1.72 -14.09 2.81
CA ASP A 178 1.88 -13.34 1.55
C ASP A 178 1.59 -14.21 0.32
N ASP A 179 1.94 -15.52 0.35
CA ASP A 179 1.58 -16.47 -0.71
C ASP A 179 0.07 -16.66 -0.83
N VAL A 180 -0.66 -16.69 0.30
CA VAL A 180 -2.14 -16.74 0.31
C VAL A 180 -2.74 -15.47 -0.29
N LEU A 181 -2.20 -14.27 0.02
CA LEU A 181 -2.69 -13.02 -0.56
C LEU A 181 -2.45 -12.97 -2.07
N ARG A 182 -1.30 -13.47 -2.53
CA ARG A 182 -1.00 -13.60 -3.96
C ARG A 182 -1.95 -14.57 -4.65
N PHE A 183 -2.16 -15.72 -4.04
CA PHE A 183 -3.14 -16.71 -4.50
C PHE A 183 -4.55 -16.12 -4.58
N ALA A 184 -5.02 -15.42 -3.54
CA ALA A 184 -6.34 -14.79 -3.54
C ALA A 184 -6.47 -13.77 -4.69
N GLY A 185 -5.45 -12.93 -4.91
CA GLY A 185 -5.42 -11.98 -6.02
C GLY A 185 -5.49 -12.65 -7.40
N MET A 186 -4.74 -13.73 -7.60
CA MET A 186 -4.78 -14.52 -8.84
C MET A 186 -6.15 -15.16 -9.06
N LEU A 187 -6.71 -15.80 -8.03
CA LEU A 187 -8.03 -16.43 -8.08
C LEU A 187 -9.13 -15.43 -8.45
N ILE A 188 -9.09 -14.21 -7.86
CA ILE A 188 -10.02 -13.14 -8.21
C ILE A 188 -9.87 -12.78 -9.70
N GLY A 189 -8.64 -12.63 -10.20
CA GLY A 189 -8.39 -12.35 -11.61
C GLY A 189 -8.98 -13.41 -12.54
N GLU A 190 -8.72 -14.70 -12.26
CA GLU A 190 -9.24 -15.82 -13.05
C GLU A 190 -10.79 -15.87 -13.08
N VAL A 191 -11.43 -15.61 -11.93
CA VAL A 191 -12.91 -15.58 -11.87
C VAL A 191 -13.47 -14.39 -12.65
N LEU A 192 -12.80 -13.24 -12.62
CA LEU A 192 -13.19 -12.08 -13.44
C LEU A 192 -12.98 -12.33 -14.94
N ASP A 193 -11.94 -13.04 -15.32
CA ASP A 193 -11.71 -13.45 -16.72
C ASP A 193 -12.81 -14.41 -17.23
N GLU A 194 -13.36 -15.27 -16.34
CA GLU A 194 -14.43 -16.20 -16.71
C GLU A 194 -15.82 -15.57 -16.75
N LEU A 195 -16.18 -14.72 -15.77
CA LEU A 195 -17.54 -14.25 -15.51
C LEU A 195 -17.72 -12.73 -15.65
N GLY A 196 -16.63 -12.01 -15.64
CA GLY A 196 -16.62 -10.56 -15.67
C GLY A 196 -16.52 -9.97 -17.06
N THR A 197 -16.11 -8.70 -17.11
CA THR A 197 -15.91 -7.93 -18.33
C THR A 197 -14.53 -7.27 -18.31
N PRO A 198 -13.97 -6.86 -19.46
CA PRO A 198 -12.72 -6.11 -19.51
C PRO A 198 -12.73 -4.75 -18.77
N ALA A 199 -13.90 -4.26 -18.38
CA ALA A 199 -14.08 -3.03 -17.62
C ALA A 199 -14.04 -3.23 -16.11
N ASP A 200 -14.03 -4.48 -15.65
CA ASP A 200 -14.03 -4.81 -14.24
C ASP A 200 -12.70 -4.38 -13.59
N PHE A 201 -12.78 -4.01 -12.34
CA PHE A 201 -11.63 -3.58 -11.56
C PHE A 201 -11.46 -4.47 -10.34
N VAL A 202 -10.22 -4.84 -10.06
CA VAL A 202 -9.83 -5.51 -8.81
C VAL A 202 -8.77 -4.69 -8.10
N GLY A 203 -8.88 -4.62 -6.77
CA GLY A 203 -7.91 -3.92 -5.92
C GLY A 203 -7.67 -4.64 -4.60
N HIS A 204 -6.51 -4.35 -3.99
CA HIS A 204 -6.15 -4.81 -2.65
C HIS A 204 -6.29 -3.63 -1.67
N ALA A 205 -7.32 -3.68 -0.83
CA ALA A 205 -7.67 -2.58 0.07
C ALA A 205 -6.84 -2.56 1.38
N GLY A 206 -5.86 -3.45 1.49
CA GLY A 206 -4.95 -3.55 2.64
C GLY A 206 -5.19 -4.78 3.51
N SER A 207 -4.20 -5.18 4.29
CA SER A 207 -4.17 -6.40 5.10
C SER A 207 -4.59 -7.66 4.30
N ASP A 208 -5.77 -8.14 4.52
CA ASP A 208 -6.42 -9.33 3.96
C ASP A 208 -7.69 -8.99 3.15
N ASN A 209 -7.84 -7.70 2.78
CA ASN A 209 -9.04 -7.19 2.10
C ASN A 209 -8.80 -6.92 0.62
N PHE A 210 -9.73 -7.41 -0.21
CA PHE A 210 -9.78 -7.14 -1.65
C PHE A 210 -11.10 -6.46 -2.02
N VAL A 211 -11.11 -5.75 -3.14
CA VAL A 211 -12.31 -5.12 -3.66
C VAL A 211 -12.47 -5.45 -5.15
N ILE A 212 -13.70 -5.62 -5.58
CA ILE A 212 -14.05 -5.78 -7.00
C ILE A 212 -15.11 -4.75 -7.35
N ILE A 213 -14.96 -4.13 -8.52
CA ILE A 213 -16.03 -3.37 -9.19
C ILE A 213 -16.34 -4.09 -10.47
N THR A 214 -17.59 -4.50 -10.64
CA THR A 214 -18.08 -5.27 -11.78
C THR A 214 -19.50 -4.82 -12.14
N THR A 215 -20.13 -5.47 -13.10
CA THR A 215 -21.54 -5.22 -13.42
C THR A 215 -22.48 -5.88 -12.40
N ASP A 216 -23.61 -5.25 -12.12
CA ASP A 216 -24.61 -5.78 -11.19
C ASP A 216 -25.08 -7.19 -11.59
N GLY A 217 -25.27 -7.42 -12.89
CA GLY A 217 -25.69 -8.73 -13.41
C GLY A 217 -24.69 -9.88 -13.22
N ALA A 218 -23.36 -9.59 -13.21
CA ALA A 218 -22.33 -10.59 -13.02
C ALA A 218 -21.96 -10.81 -11.53
N SER A 219 -22.25 -9.84 -10.69
CA SER A 219 -21.76 -9.74 -9.31
C SER A 219 -22.09 -10.96 -8.44
N GLN A 220 -23.29 -11.50 -8.50
CA GLN A 220 -23.71 -12.66 -7.72
C GLN A 220 -23.01 -13.96 -8.17
N GLY A 221 -22.83 -14.15 -9.48
CA GLY A 221 -22.09 -15.28 -10.04
C GLY A 221 -20.61 -15.25 -9.62
N ILE A 222 -19.99 -14.08 -9.72
CA ILE A 222 -18.61 -13.84 -9.28
C ILE A 222 -18.47 -14.14 -7.78
N ARG A 223 -19.34 -13.58 -6.95
CA ARG A 223 -19.35 -13.82 -5.50
C ARG A 223 -19.41 -15.30 -5.15
N GLN A 224 -20.32 -16.03 -5.76
CA GLN A 224 -20.50 -17.47 -5.48
C GLN A 224 -19.27 -18.28 -5.93
N LYS A 225 -18.81 -18.04 -7.16
CA LYS A 225 -17.66 -18.74 -7.73
C LYS A 225 -16.38 -18.51 -6.91
N LEU A 226 -16.16 -17.27 -6.44
CA LEU A 226 -15.01 -16.94 -5.58
C LEU A 226 -15.04 -17.72 -4.27
N LYS A 227 -16.20 -17.79 -3.61
CA LYS A 227 -16.34 -18.55 -2.36
C LYS A 227 -16.06 -20.05 -2.57
N ASP A 228 -16.67 -20.63 -3.59
CA ASP A 228 -16.56 -22.06 -3.87
C ASP A 228 -15.11 -22.44 -4.20
N ARG A 229 -14.48 -21.71 -5.12
CA ARG A 229 -13.09 -21.97 -5.50
C ARG A 229 -12.10 -21.71 -4.37
N PHE A 230 -12.22 -20.58 -3.67
CA PHE A 230 -11.33 -20.26 -2.57
C PHE A 230 -11.39 -21.31 -1.46
N ASN A 231 -12.58 -21.72 -1.03
CA ASN A 231 -12.77 -22.72 0.02
C ASN A 231 -12.14 -24.08 -0.32
N GLU A 232 -12.08 -24.42 -1.60
CA GLU A 232 -11.46 -25.65 -2.04
C GLU A 232 -9.94 -25.51 -2.20
N GLU A 233 -9.51 -24.47 -2.91
CA GLU A 233 -8.12 -24.29 -3.33
C GLU A 233 -7.20 -23.81 -2.21
N VAL A 234 -7.70 -22.99 -1.26
CA VAL A 234 -6.92 -22.49 -0.11
C VAL A 234 -6.39 -23.61 0.79
N LYS A 235 -7.03 -24.78 0.78
CA LYS A 235 -6.60 -25.96 1.54
C LYS A 235 -5.18 -26.41 1.18
N SER A 236 -4.72 -26.12 -0.04
CA SER A 236 -3.36 -26.44 -0.49
C SER A 236 -2.26 -25.69 0.28
N HIS A 237 -2.58 -24.56 0.91
CA HIS A 237 -1.65 -23.76 1.73
C HIS A 237 -1.47 -24.31 3.15
N TYR A 238 -2.27 -25.28 3.56
CA TYR A 238 -2.18 -25.93 4.87
C TYR A 238 -1.41 -27.25 4.80
N ASN A 239 -0.77 -27.62 5.90
CA ASN A 239 -0.19 -28.95 6.05
C ASN A 239 -1.28 -30.04 6.08
N PHE A 240 -0.87 -31.29 5.97
CA PHE A 240 -1.81 -32.42 5.90
C PHE A 240 -2.70 -32.54 7.15
N MET A 241 -2.15 -32.31 8.34
CA MET A 241 -2.88 -32.48 9.60
C MET A 241 -3.98 -31.42 9.73
N ASP A 242 -3.64 -30.16 9.50
CA ASP A 242 -4.59 -29.05 9.62
C ASP A 242 -5.72 -29.15 8.58
N ARG A 243 -5.38 -29.61 7.34
CA ARG A 243 -6.40 -29.91 6.32
C ARG A 243 -7.37 -30.99 6.77
N GLN A 244 -6.85 -32.05 7.37
CA GLN A 244 -7.67 -33.22 7.75
C GLN A 244 -8.58 -32.89 8.95
N GLN A 245 -8.08 -32.12 9.92
CA GLN A 245 -8.87 -31.73 11.08
C GLN A 245 -9.79 -30.53 10.81
N GLY A 246 -9.54 -29.72 9.77
CA GLY A 246 -10.38 -28.60 9.36
C GLY A 246 -10.20 -27.30 10.16
N PHE A 247 -9.16 -27.20 11.01
CA PHE A 247 -8.84 -26.03 11.80
C PHE A 247 -7.34 -25.92 12.08
N VAL A 248 -6.89 -24.75 12.54
CA VAL A 248 -5.56 -24.52 13.10
C VAL A 248 -5.66 -24.11 14.55
N LEU A 249 -4.63 -24.42 15.36
CA LEU A 249 -4.50 -23.92 16.72
C LEU A 249 -3.63 -22.67 16.72
N ALA A 250 -4.19 -21.52 17.07
CA ALA A 250 -3.47 -20.26 17.12
C ALA A 250 -3.71 -19.55 18.46
N PRO A 251 -2.76 -18.69 18.91
CA PRO A 251 -2.93 -17.92 20.14
C PRO A 251 -3.95 -16.80 19.93
N THR A 252 -4.82 -16.63 20.92
CA THR A 252 -5.68 -15.42 21.03
C THR A 252 -4.91 -14.26 21.65
N ALA A 253 -5.50 -13.07 21.65
CA ALA A 253 -4.92 -11.88 22.28
C ALA A 253 -4.57 -12.06 23.77
N ASP A 254 -5.26 -12.96 24.47
CA ASP A 254 -5.02 -13.32 25.88
C ASP A 254 -3.95 -14.42 26.01
N GLY A 255 -3.34 -14.86 24.92
CA GLY A 255 -2.31 -15.92 24.90
C GLY A 255 -2.84 -17.35 25.06
N LYS A 256 -4.17 -17.56 25.01
CA LYS A 256 -4.76 -18.91 25.01
C LYS A 256 -4.76 -19.48 23.60
N MET A 257 -4.56 -20.79 23.50
CA MET A 257 -4.68 -21.51 22.23
C MET A 257 -6.15 -21.80 21.95
N GLU A 258 -6.64 -21.35 20.80
CA GLU A 258 -8.01 -21.61 20.31
C GLU A 258 -7.99 -22.24 18.93
N GLN A 259 -9.09 -22.92 18.58
CA GLN A 259 -9.29 -23.52 17.27
C GLN A 259 -9.90 -22.51 16.32
N PHE A 260 -9.20 -22.23 15.24
CA PHE A 260 -9.67 -21.37 14.15
C PHE A 260 -9.94 -22.23 12.91
N PRO A 261 -11.16 -22.22 12.34
CA PRO A 261 -11.45 -22.91 11.08
C PRO A 261 -10.48 -22.49 9.97
N LEU A 262 -10.34 -23.33 8.93
CA LEU A 262 -9.57 -22.97 7.75
C LEU A 262 -10.11 -21.66 7.13
N MET A 263 -9.24 -20.93 6.42
CA MET A 263 -9.61 -19.68 5.78
C MET A 263 -10.77 -19.85 4.81
N THR A 264 -11.65 -18.86 4.79
CA THR A 264 -12.77 -18.72 3.85
C THR A 264 -12.88 -17.27 3.39
N LEU A 265 -13.71 -16.98 2.39
CA LEU A 265 -14.02 -15.61 2.01
C LEU A 265 -15.35 -15.13 2.62
N ALA A 266 -15.32 -13.96 3.24
CA ALA A 266 -16.52 -13.15 3.49
C ALA A 266 -16.63 -12.07 2.40
N ILE A 267 -17.79 -11.98 1.75
CA ILE A 267 -17.99 -11.07 0.63
C ILE A 267 -19.29 -10.28 0.83
N GLY A 268 -19.13 -8.97 1.11
CA GLY A 268 -20.21 -8.00 1.08
C GLY A 268 -20.41 -7.42 -0.32
N MET A 269 -21.64 -7.16 -0.69
CA MET A 269 -21.97 -6.65 -2.03
C MET A 269 -22.99 -5.50 -1.91
N VAL A 270 -22.76 -4.43 -2.67
CA VAL A 270 -23.66 -3.29 -2.81
C VAL A 270 -23.76 -2.89 -4.27
N ALA A 271 -24.95 -2.42 -4.70
CA ALA A 271 -25.18 -1.98 -6.06
C ALA A 271 -26.21 -0.81 -6.08
N PRO A 272 -26.16 0.11 -7.08
CA PRO A 272 -27.13 1.20 -7.23
C PRO A 272 -28.56 0.73 -7.47
N SER A 273 -28.76 -0.49 -7.96
CA SER A 273 -30.08 -1.11 -8.11
C SER A 273 -30.79 -1.34 -6.76
N GLN A 274 -30.03 -1.38 -5.67
CA GLN A 274 -30.54 -1.57 -4.32
C GLN A 274 -30.76 -0.25 -3.58
N GLN A 275 -29.89 0.75 -3.79
CA GLN A 275 -30.01 2.09 -3.20
C GLN A 275 -29.13 3.11 -3.93
N SER A 276 -29.41 4.42 -3.76
CA SER A 276 -28.57 5.50 -4.29
C SER A 276 -27.42 5.83 -3.33
N PHE A 277 -26.26 6.17 -3.88
CA PHE A 277 -25.07 6.58 -3.12
C PHE A 277 -24.71 8.01 -3.45
N SER A 278 -24.40 8.80 -2.42
CA SER A 278 -23.97 10.20 -2.55
C SER A 278 -22.46 10.39 -2.32
N ASP A 279 -21.82 9.47 -1.57
CA ASP A 279 -20.41 9.50 -1.22
C ASP A 279 -19.80 8.09 -1.36
N ILE A 280 -18.54 8.04 -1.73
CA ILE A 280 -17.78 6.78 -1.83
C ILE A 280 -17.67 6.05 -0.49
N ARG A 281 -17.75 6.77 0.64
CA ARG A 281 -17.73 6.18 1.99
C ARG A 281 -18.98 5.34 2.24
N GLU A 282 -20.15 5.79 1.78
CA GLU A 282 -21.39 5.01 1.90
C GLU A 282 -21.26 3.65 1.22
N ILE A 283 -20.61 3.60 0.03
CA ILE A 283 -20.37 2.35 -0.70
C ILE A 283 -19.51 1.41 0.16
N THR A 284 -18.40 1.91 0.67
CA THR A 284 -17.45 1.08 1.42
C THR A 284 -17.97 0.64 2.78
N GLU A 285 -18.70 1.52 3.49
CA GLU A 285 -19.28 1.22 4.81
C GLU A 285 -20.39 0.16 4.71
N LEU A 286 -21.29 0.32 3.74
CA LEU A 286 -22.40 -0.63 3.54
C LEU A 286 -21.91 -1.98 3.00
N ALA A 287 -20.92 -1.98 2.11
CA ALA A 287 -20.30 -3.22 1.66
C ALA A 287 -19.58 -3.94 2.81
N ALA A 288 -18.88 -3.21 3.68
CA ALA A 288 -18.24 -3.78 4.87
C ALA A 288 -19.27 -4.31 5.89
N GLU A 289 -20.43 -3.67 6.02
CA GLU A 289 -21.53 -4.18 6.83
C GLU A 289 -22.13 -5.47 6.25
N ALA A 290 -22.43 -5.50 4.96
CA ALA A 290 -22.90 -6.69 4.26
C ALA A 290 -21.90 -7.85 4.39
N ARG A 291 -20.59 -7.56 4.33
CA ARG A 291 -19.52 -8.55 4.53
C ARG A 291 -19.50 -9.11 5.96
N ARG A 292 -19.70 -8.27 6.99
CA ARG A 292 -19.79 -8.74 8.38
C ARG A 292 -21.00 -9.68 8.59
N GLN A 293 -22.13 -9.40 7.95
CA GLN A 293 -23.30 -10.26 8.00
C GLN A 293 -23.03 -11.60 7.31
N ASP A 294 -22.33 -11.58 6.18
CA ASP A 294 -21.91 -12.78 5.44
C ASP A 294 -20.96 -13.67 6.26
N ALA A 295 -19.99 -13.07 6.97
CA ALA A 295 -19.09 -13.79 7.88
C ALA A 295 -19.82 -14.40 9.08
N GLY A 296 -20.82 -13.73 9.66
CA GLY A 296 -21.61 -14.21 10.81
C GLY A 296 -22.58 -15.34 10.46
N GLY A 297 -22.96 -15.48 9.19
CA GLY A 297 -23.80 -16.59 8.70
C GLY A 297 -23.07 -17.94 8.64
N VAL A 298 -21.74 -17.93 8.48
CA VAL A 298 -20.90 -19.14 8.44
C VAL A 298 -20.64 -19.71 9.84
N ALA A 299 -20.71 -18.88 10.89
CA ALA A 299 -20.45 -19.30 12.27
C ALA A 299 -21.67 -20.01 12.95
N LYS A 300 -22.79 -20.12 12.26
CA LYS A 300 -24.06 -20.72 12.79
C LYS A 300 -24.54 -21.96 12.01
N ALA A 301 -23.80 -22.43 11.03
CA ALA A 301 -24.03 -23.67 10.31
C ALA A 301 -22.94 -24.69 10.62
#